data_fdd57dc466ac999bdc106c94e3568046
#
_entry.id   fdd57dc466ac999bdc106c94e3568046
#
_cell.length_a   1.000
_cell.length_b   1.000
_cell.length_c   1.000
_cell.angle_alpha   90.00
_cell.angle_beta   90.00
_cell.angle_gamma   90.00
#
_symmetry.space_group_name_H-M   'P 1'
#
loop_
_entity.id
_entity.type
_entity.pdbx_description
1 polymer ?
#
loop_
_entity_poly.entity_id
_entity_poly.type
_entity_poly.pdbx_seq_one_letter_code
_entity_poly.pdbx_strand_id
1 'polypeptide(L)'
;PKFNFYFPPGGDPGDLQAEDFFVRCKKIKKDLQKEFPDIELWPSAQAPHQYADWGKRFIKEMAKMPEEIDGLIYGPNHPFTLDEMRRFVDVKYPIRYYPDICHNLRCEIPVHFDRDDWHYAYAATLSREAINPRPSEYRLIHRLTKQYVCGSVSYSEGVNDDVNKFVFGALDFDPDADLREVLRDYARSFFYGEDCEKIVDVIFGMEQSWNGDPAENWSVENVYRALIEMKSDKL
;
A
#
# COMPACT_ATOMS: atom_id res chain seq x y z
N PRO A 1 17.41 18.37 -8.34
CA PRO A 1 16.94 17.11 -7.75
C PRO A 1 17.36 15.94 -8.64
N LYS A 2 17.79 14.84 -8.02
CA LYS A 2 18.03 13.59 -8.76
C LYS A 2 16.73 12.79 -8.77
N PHE A 3 16.26 12.42 -9.95
CA PHE A 3 15.19 11.44 -10.11
C PHE A 3 15.82 10.11 -10.49
N ASN A 4 15.49 9.05 -9.75
CA ASN A 4 16.05 7.72 -10.00
C ASN A 4 15.11 6.86 -10.83
N PHE A 5 13.80 7.06 -10.69
CA PHE A 5 12.81 6.32 -11.46
C PHE A 5 11.54 7.15 -11.71
N TYR A 6 10.82 6.76 -12.75
CA TYR A 6 9.50 7.29 -13.10
C TYR A 6 8.46 6.16 -13.10
N PHE A 7 7.33 6.42 -12.47
CA PHE A 7 6.22 5.48 -12.32
C PHE A 7 4.99 5.96 -13.10
N PRO A 8 4.73 5.47 -14.32
CA PRO A 8 3.46 5.69 -15.00
C PRO A 8 2.39 4.69 -14.51
N PRO A 9 1.22 5.17 -14.07
CA PRO A 9 0.21 4.36 -13.39
C PRO A 9 -0.66 3.50 -14.31
N GLY A 10 -0.24 3.17 -15.49
CA GLY A 10 -1.00 2.33 -16.42
C GLY A 10 -2.20 3.02 -17.02
N GLY A 11 -3.36 2.39 -16.96
CA GLY A 11 -4.61 2.93 -17.47
C GLY A 11 -5.43 3.74 -16.47
N ASP A 12 -4.90 4.02 -15.28
CA ASP A 12 -5.58 4.79 -14.25
C ASP A 12 -4.83 6.10 -13.97
N PRO A 13 -5.45 7.29 -14.11
CA PRO A 13 -6.70 7.52 -14.84
C PRO A 13 -6.45 7.66 -16.34
N GLY A 14 -7.29 7.14 -17.17
CA GLY A 14 -7.21 7.41 -18.60
C GLY A 14 -7.81 6.35 -19.50
N ASP A 15 -7.81 6.66 -20.79
CA ASP A 15 -8.44 5.86 -21.84
C ASP A 15 -7.43 5.21 -22.79
N LEU A 16 -6.14 5.17 -22.40
CA LEU A 16 -5.12 4.56 -23.24
C LEU A 16 -5.27 3.05 -23.31
N GLN A 17 -5.26 2.52 -24.52
CA GLN A 17 -5.09 1.11 -24.73
C GLN A 17 -3.68 0.66 -24.28
N ALA A 18 -3.52 -0.61 -23.93
CA ALA A 18 -2.25 -1.09 -23.41
C ALA A 18 -1.07 -0.85 -24.38
N GLU A 19 -1.29 -1.06 -25.66
CA GLU A 19 -0.26 -0.84 -26.69
C GLU A 19 0.15 0.63 -26.79
N ASP A 20 -0.81 1.55 -26.78
CA ASP A 20 -0.54 3.00 -26.80
C ASP A 20 0.17 3.46 -25.54
N PHE A 21 -0.16 2.84 -24.40
CA PHE A 21 0.52 3.07 -23.14
C PHE A 21 2.03 2.73 -23.25
N PHE A 22 2.39 1.58 -23.83
CA PHE A 22 3.80 1.21 -24.02
C PHE A 22 4.53 2.15 -25.01
N VAL A 23 3.86 2.57 -26.09
CA VAL A 23 4.41 3.59 -26.98
C VAL A 23 4.69 4.89 -26.23
N ARG A 24 3.79 5.30 -25.35
CA ARG A 24 3.97 6.49 -24.51
C ARG A 24 5.11 6.31 -23.51
N CYS A 25 5.19 5.15 -22.84
CA CYS A 25 6.27 4.81 -21.92
C CYS A 25 7.65 4.96 -22.58
N LYS A 26 7.81 4.40 -23.76
CA LYS A 26 9.04 4.53 -24.56
C LYS A 26 9.41 5.98 -24.86
N LYS A 27 8.42 6.78 -25.26
CA LYS A 27 8.63 8.21 -25.53
C LYS A 27 9.03 8.96 -24.26
N ILE A 28 8.31 8.72 -23.14
CA ILE A 28 8.59 9.38 -21.85
C ILE A 28 10.02 9.04 -21.40
N LYS A 29 10.42 7.77 -21.42
CA LYS A 29 11.78 7.39 -21.04
C LYS A 29 12.82 8.13 -21.86
N LYS A 30 12.67 8.12 -23.18
CA LYS A 30 13.57 8.83 -24.10
C LYS A 30 13.66 10.33 -23.81
N ASP A 31 12.53 10.96 -23.45
CA ASP A 31 12.50 12.40 -23.15
C ASP A 31 13.14 12.67 -21.77
N LEU A 32 12.87 11.86 -20.76
CA LEU A 32 13.46 12.00 -19.43
C LEU A 32 14.97 11.72 -19.43
N GLN A 33 15.45 10.79 -20.23
CA GLN A 33 16.88 10.47 -20.34
C GLN A 33 17.74 11.63 -20.84
N LYS A 34 17.16 12.64 -21.46
CA LYS A 34 17.89 13.86 -21.86
C LYS A 34 18.42 14.65 -20.67
N GLU A 35 17.66 14.64 -19.56
CA GLU A 35 17.98 15.36 -18.33
C GLU A 35 18.48 14.40 -17.23
N PHE A 36 18.02 13.16 -17.27
CA PHE A 36 18.32 12.10 -16.28
C PHE A 36 18.74 10.82 -16.99
N PRO A 37 20.01 10.71 -17.42
CA PRO A 37 20.48 9.60 -18.27
C PRO A 37 20.21 8.21 -17.69
N ASP A 38 20.27 8.06 -16.37
CA ASP A 38 20.12 6.79 -15.64
C ASP A 38 18.69 6.57 -15.11
N ILE A 39 17.70 7.31 -15.62
CA ILE A 39 16.33 7.17 -15.13
C ILE A 39 15.74 5.81 -15.48
N GLU A 40 15.19 5.16 -14.48
CA GLU A 40 14.43 3.92 -14.64
C GLU A 40 12.95 4.20 -14.91
N LEU A 41 12.32 3.34 -15.71
CA LEU A 41 10.89 3.38 -15.99
C LEU A 41 10.20 2.12 -15.43
N TRP A 42 9.26 2.34 -14.52
CA TRP A 42 8.55 1.29 -13.78
C TRP A 42 7.04 1.43 -13.94
N PRO A 43 6.43 1.01 -15.05
CA PRO A 43 5.00 1.12 -15.24
C PRO A 43 4.21 0.16 -14.34
N SER A 44 2.98 0.57 -14.02
CA SER A 44 2.00 -0.29 -13.38
C SER A 44 1.01 -0.85 -14.40
N ALA A 45 0.52 -2.06 -14.15
CA ALA A 45 -0.58 -2.65 -14.92
C ALA A 45 -1.97 -2.32 -14.33
N GLN A 46 -2.12 -1.18 -13.65
CA GLN A 46 -3.43 -0.71 -13.23
C GLN A 46 -4.35 -0.57 -14.44
N ALA A 47 -5.40 -1.39 -14.47
CA ALA A 47 -6.28 -1.48 -15.63
C ALA A 47 -7.44 -0.48 -15.53
N PRO A 48 -7.75 0.24 -16.61
CA PRO A 48 -8.97 1.02 -16.65
C PRO A 48 -10.19 0.10 -16.65
N HIS A 49 -11.22 0.44 -15.88
CA HIS A 49 -12.41 -0.38 -15.72
C HIS A 49 -13.19 -0.64 -17.02
N GLN A 50 -13.07 0.25 -18.00
CA GLN A 50 -13.75 0.15 -19.29
C GLN A 50 -13.14 -0.87 -20.25
N TYR A 51 -11.96 -1.41 -19.98
CA TYR A 51 -11.27 -2.35 -20.86
C TYR A 51 -11.00 -3.69 -20.19
N ALA A 52 -11.93 -4.61 -20.33
CA ALA A 52 -11.86 -5.92 -19.66
C ALA A 52 -10.64 -6.78 -20.05
N ASP A 53 -10.05 -6.55 -21.22
CA ASP A 53 -8.88 -7.29 -21.72
C ASP A 53 -7.55 -6.53 -21.58
N TRP A 54 -7.58 -5.35 -20.99
CA TRP A 54 -6.42 -4.46 -20.89
C TRP A 54 -5.20 -5.17 -20.27
N GLY A 55 -5.41 -5.87 -19.19
CA GLY A 55 -4.35 -6.62 -18.51
C GLY A 55 -3.73 -7.70 -19.38
N LYS A 56 -4.54 -8.45 -20.14
CA LYS A 56 -4.03 -9.46 -21.08
C LYS A 56 -3.19 -8.83 -22.18
N ARG A 57 -3.60 -7.68 -22.68
CA ARG A 57 -2.86 -6.92 -23.69
C ARG A 57 -1.56 -6.35 -23.11
N PHE A 58 -1.57 -5.86 -21.87
CA PHE A 58 -0.38 -5.44 -21.13
C PHE A 58 0.65 -6.58 -21.07
N ILE A 59 0.24 -7.77 -20.62
CA ILE A 59 1.13 -8.93 -20.55
C ILE A 59 1.67 -9.31 -21.95
N LYS A 60 0.87 -9.19 -22.99
CA LYS A 60 1.31 -9.44 -24.36
C LYS A 60 2.39 -8.45 -24.81
N GLU A 61 2.30 -7.19 -24.42
CA GLU A 61 3.35 -6.20 -24.66
C GLU A 61 4.63 -6.52 -23.85
N MET A 62 4.48 -6.89 -22.57
CA MET A 62 5.63 -7.30 -21.74
C MET A 62 6.34 -8.54 -22.28
N ALA A 63 5.60 -9.47 -22.89
CA ALA A 63 6.20 -10.66 -23.54
C ALA A 63 7.12 -10.34 -24.73
N LYS A 64 7.03 -9.13 -25.29
CA LYS A 64 7.96 -8.64 -26.32
C LYS A 64 9.32 -8.22 -25.73
N MET A 65 9.48 -8.31 -24.42
CA MET A 65 10.70 -7.96 -23.67
C MET A 65 11.18 -6.52 -23.90
N PRO A 66 10.32 -5.50 -23.70
CA PRO A 66 10.66 -4.12 -24.00
C PRO A 66 11.87 -3.64 -23.19
N GLU A 67 12.89 -3.13 -23.89
CA GLU A 67 14.15 -2.68 -23.28
C GLU A 67 14.00 -1.39 -22.47
N GLU A 68 12.98 -0.59 -22.80
CA GLU A 68 12.69 0.65 -22.10
C GLU A 68 12.09 0.50 -20.72
N ILE A 69 11.64 -0.70 -20.33
CA ILE A 69 11.08 -1.02 -19.03
C ILE A 69 12.16 -1.62 -18.15
N ASP A 70 12.36 -1.06 -16.96
CA ASP A 70 13.38 -1.52 -16.00
C ASP A 70 12.77 -2.38 -14.89
N GLY A 71 11.50 -2.19 -14.59
CA GLY A 71 10.76 -2.97 -13.60
C GLY A 71 9.27 -2.68 -13.70
N LEU A 72 8.50 -3.25 -12.80
CA LEU A 72 7.05 -3.08 -12.75
C LEU A 72 6.60 -2.67 -11.36
N ILE A 73 5.48 -1.96 -11.29
CA ILE A 73 4.80 -1.67 -10.04
C ILE A 73 3.49 -2.44 -10.01
N TYR A 74 3.30 -3.22 -8.96
CA TYR A 74 2.05 -3.90 -8.67
C TYR A 74 1.25 -3.08 -7.67
N GLY A 75 0.13 -2.53 -8.10
CA GLY A 75 -0.69 -1.62 -7.30
C GLY A 75 -2.18 -1.95 -7.34
N PRO A 76 -3.01 -1.01 -6.89
CA PRO A 76 -4.46 -1.17 -6.87
C PRO A 76 -5.05 -1.37 -8.26
N ASN A 77 -6.27 -1.89 -8.32
CA ASN A 77 -6.99 -2.16 -9.59
C ASN A 77 -6.18 -3.00 -10.58
N HIS A 78 -5.26 -3.83 -10.07
CA HIS A 78 -4.47 -4.70 -10.92
C HIS A 78 -5.33 -5.87 -11.43
N PRO A 79 -5.23 -6.24 -12.73
CA PRO A 79 -6.09 -7.26 -13.33
C PRO A 79 -5.69 -8.69 -12.97
N PHE A 80 -4.57 -8.87 -12.28
CA PHE A 80 -4.02 -10.16 -11.86
C PHE A 80 -3.62 -10.09 -10.40
N THR A 81 -3.56 -11.24 -9.74
CA THR A 81 -2.90 -11.35 -8.45
C THR A 81 -1.38 -11.17 -8.57
N LEU A 82 -0.69 -10.86 -7.48
CA LEU A 82 0.76 -10.62 -7.52
C LEU A 82 1.55 -11.86 -7.94
N ASP A 83 1.12 -13.04 -7.51
CA ASP A 83 1.74 -14.31 -7.93
C ASP A 83 1.48 -14.64 -9.41
N GLU A 84 0.29 -14.33 -9.93
CA GLU A 84 0.00 -14.42 -11.36
C GLU A 84 0.87 -13.45 -12.16
N MET A 85 0.96 -12.19 -11.70
CA MET A 85 1.82 -11.20 -12.35
C MET A 85 3.27 -11.70 -12.42
N ARG A 86 3.79 -12.28 -11.32
CA ARG A 86 5.15 -12.82 -11.30
C ARG A 86 5.35 -14.01 -12.27
N ARG A 87 4.30 -14.80 -12.49
CA ARG A 87 4.33 -15.91 -13.48
C ARG A 87 4.26 -15.45 -14.93
N PHE A 88 3.54 -14.34 -15.17
CA PHE A 88 3.33 -13.85 -16.55
C PHE A 88 4.48 -12.99 -17.06
N VAL A 89 5.25 -12.41 -16.18
CA VAL A 89 6.32 -11.47 -16.54
C VAL A 89 7.68 -12.10 -16.34
N ASP A 90 8.60 -11.89 -17.29
CA ASP A 90 9.97 -12.39 -17.20
C ASP A 90 10.67 -11.92 -15.91
N VAL A 91 11.47 -12.81 -15.33
CA VAL A 91 12.20 -12.56 -14.08
C VAL A 91 13.16 -11.39 -14.15
N LYS A 92 13.59 -11.00 -15.35
CA LYS A 92 14.46 -9.82 -15.53
C LYS A 92 13.80 -8.52 -15.07
N TYR A 93 12.45 -8.45 -15.03
CA TYR A 93 11.73 -7.30 -14.55
C TYR A 93 11.42 -7.47 -13.06
N PRO A 94 12.14 -6.78 -12.17
CA PRO A 94 11.77 -6.75 -10.76
C PRO A 94 10.40 -6.08 -10.60
N ILE A 95 9.69 -6.48 -9.56
CA ILE A 95 8.38 -5.91 -9.22
C ILE A 95 8.52 -5.18 -7.89
N ARG A 96 7.99 -3.96 -7.80
CA ARG A 96 7.74 -3.26 -6.54
C ARG A 96 6.27 -3.34 -6.19
N TYR A 97 5.98 -3.53 -4.93
CA TYR A 97 4.62 -3.48 -4.43
C TYR A 97 4.20 -2.03 -4.18
N TYR A 98 3.01 -1.69 -4.59
CA TYR A 98 2.38 -0.41 -4.30
C TYR A 98 1.23 -0.65 -3.32
N PRO A 99 1.49 -0.74 -2.00
CA PRO A 99 0.42 -0.82 -1.03
C PRO A 99 -0.34 0.50 -1.03
N ASP A 100 -1.61 0.42 -1.36
CA ASP A 100 -2.51 1.55 -1.21
C ASP A 100 -3.02 1.57 0.22
N ILE A 101 -2.40 2.39 1.02
CA ILE A 101 -2.67 2.49 2.45
C ILE A 101 -3.97 3.25 2.75
N CYS A 102 -4.50 3.99 1.76
CA CYS A 102 -5.68 4.81 1.92
C CYS A 102 -7.01 4.10 1.63
N HIS A 103 -6.99 3.05 0.83
CA HIS A 103 -8.20 2.43 0.33
C HIS A 103 -8.39 1.05 0.93
N ASN A 104 -8.98 0.98 2.10
CA ASN A 104 -9.12 -0.25 2.90
C ASN A 104 -9.69 -1.46 2.18
N LEU A 105 -10.58 -1.27 1.20
CA LEU A 105 -11.30 -2.37 0.57
C LEU A 105 -10.88 -2.67 -0.85
N ARG A 106 -10.27 -1.71 -1.54
CA ARG A 106 -9.93 -1.88 -2.97
C ARG A 106 -8.55 -2.46 -3.18
N CYS A 107 -7.66 -2.22 -2.26
CA CYS A 107 -6.23 -2.30 -2.55
C CYS A 107 -5.47 -3.10 -1.51
N GLU A 108 -6.07 -3.39 -0.38
CA GLU A 108 -5.46 -4.14 0.70
C GLU A 108 -5.74 -5.62 0.55
N ILE A 109 -4.93 -6.26 -0.25
CA ILE A 109 -4.91 -7.72 -0.33
C ILE A 109 -3.92 -8.21 0.72
N PRO A 110 -4.28 -9.19 1.54
CA PRO A 110 -5.49 -10.01 1.57
C PRO A 110 -6.36 -9.70 2.80
N VAL A 111 -6.73 -8.49 3.04
CA VAL A 111 -7.65 -8.22 4.16
C VAL A 111 -9.03 -8.77 3.78
N HIS A 112 -9.30 -9.95 4.27
CA HIS A 112 -10.61 -10.58 4.16
C HIS A 112 -11.55 -9.94 5.16
N PHE A 113 -12.18 -8.85 4.76
CA PHE A 113 -13.40 -8.45 5.43
C PHE A 113 -14.54 -9.24 4.80
N ASP A 114 -15.05 -10.21 5.50
CA ASP A 114 -16.37 -10.71 5.18
C ASP A 114 -17.35 -9.54 5.33
N ARG A 115 -18.11 -9.24 4.27
CA ARG A 115 -19.03 -8.09 4.28
C ARG A 115 -20.07 -8.20 5.39
N ASP A 116 -20.42 -9.42 5.75
CA ASP A 116 -21.41 -9.68 6.79
C ASP A 116 -20.85 -9.40 8.20
N ASP A 117 -19.53 -9.43 8.34
CA ASP A 117 -18.81 -9.13 9.60
C ASP A 117 -18.21 -7.71 9.63
N TRP A 118 -18.50 -6.88 8.62
CA TRP A 118 -17.93 -5.55 8.57
C TRP A 118 -18.43 -4.68 9.70
N HIS A 119 -17.48 -4.01 10.35
CA HIS A 119 -17.80 -2.89 11.18
C HIS A 119 -18.70 -1.90 10.42
N TYR A 120 -19.75 -1.43 11.06
CA TYR A 120 -20.74 -0.51 10.49
C TYR A 120 -20.12 0.71 9.82
N ALA A 121 -19.05 1.28 10.41
CA ALA A 121 -18.34 2.41 9.82
C ALA A 121 -17.67 2.07 8.49
N TYR A 122 -17.11 0.87 8.33
CA TYR A 122 -16.57 0.42 7.04
C TYR A 122 -17.66 0.29 5.98
N ALA A 123 -18.78 -0.32 6.34
CA ALA A 123 -19.90 -0.46 5.44
C ALA A 123 -20.44 0.91 5.00
N ALA A 124 -20.45 1.89 5.89
CA ALA A 124 -20.94 3.25 5.62
C ALA A 124 -19.97 4.08 4.75
N THR A 125 -18.67 3.91 4.90
CA THR A 125 -17.65 4.71 4.20
C THR A 125 -17.22 4.11 2.87
N LEU A 126 -17.63 2.90 2.55
CA LEU A 126 -17.27 2.18 1.32
C LEU A 126 -15.77 2.19 1.03
N SER A 127 -14.95 2.17 2.07
CA SER A 127 -13.51 1.94 1.98
C SER A 127 -12.61 3.12 1.62
N ARG A 128 -13.07 4.34 1.60
CA ARG A 128 -12.18 5.43 1.18
C ARG A 128 -11.63 6.27 2.31
N GLU A 129 -12.24 6.20 3.48
CA GLU A 129 -12.00 7.17 4.54
C GLU A 129 -11.59 6.47 5.84
N ALA A 130 -11.12 7.27 6.79
CA ALA A 130 -10.88 6.91 8.18
C ALA A 130 -10.10 5.60 8.35
N ILE A 131 -8.97 5.50 7.68
CA ILE A 131 -8.05 4.39 7.87
C ILE A 131 -7.57 4.39 9.31
N ASN A 132 -7.82 3.27 9.98
CA ASN A 132 -7.29 3.05 11.31
C ASN A 132 -5.86 2.51 11.25
N PRO A 133 -5.06 2.68 12.29
CA PRO A 133 -3.81 1.97 12.44
C PRO A 133 -4.04 0.45 12.42
N ARG A 134 -3.28 -0.28 11.59
CA ARG A 134 -3.39 -1.74 11.46
C ARG A 134 -2.02 -2.39 11.32
N PRO A 135 -1.16 -2.28 12.32
CA PRO A 135 0.21 -2.77 12.25
C PRO A 135 0.31 -4.28 12.00
N SER A 136 -0.57 -5.08 12.61
CA SER A 136 -0.55 -6.53 12.44
C SER A 136 -0.98 -6.95 11.05
N GLU A 137 -2.00 -6.31 10.49
CA GLU A 137 -2.50 -6.58 9.14
C GLU A 137 -1.46 -6.18 8.08
N TYR A 138 -0.84 -5.01 8.21
CA TYR A 138 0.21 -4.60 7.28
C TYR A 138 1.46 -5.49 7.35
N ARG A 139 1.78 -6.03 8.54
CA ARG A 139 2.81 -7.07 8.66
C ARG A 139 2.41 -8.34 7.90
N LEU A 140 1.15 -8.76 7.98
CA LEU A 140 0.65 -9.91 7.23
C LEU A 140 0.75 -9.66 5.72
N ILE A 141 0.26 -8.52 5.24
CA ILE A 141 0.35 -8.12 3.82
C ILE A 141 1.80 -8.12 3.35
N HIS A 142 2.70 -7.50 4.11
CA HIS A 142 4.12 -7.48 3.78
C HIS A 142 4.71 -8.89 3.65
N ARG A 143 4.43 -9.78 4.62
CA ARG A 143 4.91 -11.17 4.60
C ARG A 143 4.40 -11.96 3.39
N LEU A 144 3.17 -11.75 2.98
CA LEU A 144 2.57 -12.42 1.83
C LEU A 144 3.12 -11.92 0.49
N THR A 145 3.46 -10.65 0.42
CA THR A 145 3.91 -10.00 -0.81
C THR A 145 5.43 -10.05 -1.02
N LYS A 146 6.23 -9.98 0.06
CA LYS A 146 7.71 -9.83 0.00
C LYS A 146 8.43 -10.84 -0.89
N GLN A 147 7.91 -12.06 -1.01
CA GLN A 147 8.52 -13.10 -1.83
C GLN A 147 8.46 -12.84 -3.34
N TYR A 148 7.60 -11.95 -3.78
CA TYR A 148 7.38 -11.64 -5.20
C TYR A 148 8.00 -10.31 -5.63
N VAL A 149 8.42 -9.47 -4.67
CA VAL A 149 8.78 -8.08 -4.91
C VAL A 149 10.18 -7.76 -4.38
N CYS A 150 10.75 -6.67 -4.88
CA CYS A 150 12.05 -6.16 -4.44
C CYS A 150 11.97 -4.95 -3.50
N GLY A 151 10.76 -4.61 -3.03
CA GLY A 151 10.47 -3.49 -2.17
C GLY A 151 9.12 -2.87 -2.49
N SER A 152 8.81 -1.73 -1.91
CA SER A 152 7.53 -1.06 -2.09
C SER A 152 7.62 0.41 -2.50
N VAL A 153 6.49 0.94 -2.94
CA VAL A 153 6.22 2.37 -3.15
C VAL A 153 4.86 2.66 -2.54
N SER A 154 4.82 3.01 -1.26
CA SER A 154 3.55 3.20 -0.55
C SER A 154 2.83 4.46 -1.01
N TYR A 155 1.52 4.34 -1.23
CA TYR A 155 0.63 5.46 -1.46
C TYR A 155 -0.19 5.79 -0.22
N SER A 156 -0.40 7.09 0.00
CA SER A 156 -1.17 7.62 1.11
C SER A 156 -1.81 8.94 0.72
N GLU A 157 -3.05 9.15 1.10
CA GLU A 157 -3.73 10.45 1.00
C GLU A 157 -3.48 11.32 2.25
N GLY A 158 -2.77 10.81 3.24
CA GLY A 158 -2.19 11.59 4.33
C GLY A 158 -3.05 11.75 5.57
N VAL A 159 -4.20 11.10 5.65
CA VAL A 159 -5.08 11.19 6.83
C VAL A 159 -5.14 9.84 7.56
N ASN A 160 -4.68 9.79 8.80
CA ASN A 160 -4.76 8.63 9.70
C ASN A 160 -4.03 7.36 9.24
N ASP A 161 -3.15 7.44 8.25
CA ASP A 161 -2.45 6.30 7.68
C ASP A 161 -0.93 6.32 7.90
N ASP A 162 -0.42 7.28 8.61
CA ASP A 162 1.01 7.48 8.89
C ASP A 162 1.62 6.33 9.70
N VAL A 163 0.89 5.76 10.67
CA VAL A 163 1.31 4.54 11.38
C VAL A 163 1.54 3.40 10.41
N ASN A 164 0.60 3.17 9.49
CA ASN A 164 0.67 2.08 8.53
C ASN A 164 1.85 2.25 7.56
N LYS A 165 2.12 3.47 7.12
CA LYS A 165 3.32 3.80 6.32
C LYS A 165 4.61 3.53 7.08
N PHE A 166 4.66 3.96 8.33
CA PHE A 166 5.83 3.77 9.18
C PHE A 166 6.14 2.30 9.39
N VAL A 167 5.12 1.51 9.70
CA VAL A 167 5.21 0.05 9.85
C VAL A 167 5.67 -0.61 8.55
N PHE A 168 5.04 -0.27 7.42
CA PHE A 168 5.39 -0.88 6.14
C PHE A 168 6.83 -0.55 5.72
N GLY A 169 7.25 0.69 5.89
CA GLY A 169 8.64 1.11 5.62
C GLY A 169 9.67 0.43 6.53
N ALA A 170 9.35 0.23 7.81
CA ALA A 170 10.21 -0.52 8.72
C ALA A 170 10.35 -2.00 8.30
N LEU A 171 9.25 -2.62 7.86
CA LEU A 171 9.25 -4.01 7.37
C LEU A 171 9.96 -4.18 6.02
N ASP A 172 9.96 -3.17 5.16
CA ASP A 172 10.78 -3.16 3.94
C ASP A 172 12.28 -3.14 4.25
N PHE A 173 12.67 -2.47 5.33
CA PHE A 173 14.06 -2.45 5.81
C PHE A 173 14.44 -3.73 6.54
N ASP A 174 13.60 -4.19 7.47
CA ASP A 174 13.76 -5.45 8.21
C ASP A 174 12.42 -6.21 8.27
N PRO A 175 12.23 -7.24 7.42
CA PRO A 175 10.99 -8.02 7.38
C PRO A 175 10.62 -8.75 8.67
N ASP A 176 11.58 -8.92 9.58
CA ASP A 176 11.41 -9.61 10.84
C ASP A 176 11.38 -8.66 12.04
N ALA A 177 11.34 -7.32 11.78
CA ALA A 177 11.27 -6.30 12.83
C ALA A 177 10.13 -6.57 13.83
N ASP A 178 10.40 -6.35 15.11
CA ASP A 178 9.39 -6.40 16.14
C ASP A 178 8.44 -5.20 16.03
N LEU A 179 7.14 -5.46 15.84
CA LEU A 179 6.15 -4.39 15.67
C LEU A 179 6.06 -3.47 16.88
N ARG A 180 6.24 -3.99 18.10
CA ARG A 180 6.20 -3.12 19.28
C ARG A 180 7.38 -2.14 19.29
N GLU A 181 8.58 -2.59 18.92
CA GLU A 181 9.73 -1.70 18.78
C GLU A 181 9.54 -0.67 17.67
N VAL A 182 9.02 -1.09 16.51
CA VAL A 182 8.67 -0.19 15.41
C VAL A 182 7.68 0.88 15.88
N LEU A 183 6.65 0.50 16.61
CA LEU A 183 5.65 1.44 17.13
C LEU A 183 6.18 2.31 18.28
N ARG A 184 7.17 1.83 19.08
CA ARG A 184 7.87 2.68 20.04
C ARG A 184 8.67 3.78 19.35
N ASP A 185 9.34 3.45 18.24
CA ASP A 185 10.08 4.44 17.45
C ASP A 185 9.13 5.44 16.79
N TYR A 186 7.96 4.97 16.31
CA TYR A 186 6.90 5.85 15.86
C TYR A 186 6.43 6.78 17.00
N ALA A 187 6.13 6.22 18.17
CA ALA A 187 5.67 7.00 19.34
C ALA A 187 6.71 8.05 19.76
N ARG A 188 7.99 7.70 19.84
CA ARG A 188 9.08 8.64 20.14
C ARG A 188 9.18 9.77 19.11
N SER A 189 8.88 9.47 17.85
CA SER A 189 9.02 10.44 16.76
C SER A 189 7.87 11.44 16.70
N PHE A 190 6.66 11.03 17.07
CA PHE A 190 5.44 11.82 16.85
C PHE A 190 4.72 12.25 18.14
N PHE A 191 5.00 11.61 19.28
CA PHE A 191 4.30 11.86 20.54
C PHE A 191 5.31 12.28 21.64
N TYR A 192 5.86 13.46 21.49
CA TYR A 192 6.88 13.97 22.40
C TYR A 192 6.35 14.10 23.83
N GLY A 193 7.05 13.47 24.78
CA GLY A 193 6.72 13.54 26.21
C GLY A 193 5.64 12.56 26.68
N GLU A 194 5.11 11.73 25.80
CA GLU A 194 4.11 10.71 26.17
C GLU A 194 4.78 9.38 26.57
N ASP A 195 4.00 8.57 27.28
CA ASP A 195 4.37 7.18 27.54
C ASP A 195 4.27 6.36 26.26
N CYS A 196 5.42 5.99 25.70
CA CYS A 196 5.47 5.24 24.44
C CYS A 196 4.73 3.89 24.52
N GLU A 197 4.74 3.20 25.67
CA GLU A 197 4.03 1.93 25.82
C GLU A 197 2.51 2.13 25.76
N LYS A 198 1.99 3.19 26.38
CA LYS A 198 0.56 3.50 26.28
C LYS A 198 0.17 3.82 24.83
N ILE A 199 0.99 4.56 24.08
CA ILE A 199 0.74 4.83 22.66
C ILE A 199 0.72 3.53 21.86
N VAL A 200 1.68 2.64 22.06
CA VAL A 200 1.75 1.34 21.39
C VAL A 200 0.50 0.51 21.68
N ASP A 201 0.10 0.45 22.94
CA ASP A 201 -1.10 -0.32 23.35
C ASP A 201 -2.39 0.28 22.76
N VAL A 202 -2.49 1.61 22.69
CA VAL A 202 -3.61 2.30 22.03
C VAL A 202 -3.64 1.98 20.54
N ILE A 203 -2.50 1.99 19.84
CA ILE A 203 -2.44 1.67 18.41
C ILE A 203 -2.93 0.24 18.14
N PHE A 204 -2.45 -0.76 18.90
CA PHE A 204 -2.94 -2.13 18.77
C PHE A 204 -4.43 -2.26 19.17
N GLY A 205 -4.85 -1.53 20.19
CA GLY A 205 -6.25 -1.49 20.59
C GLY A 205 -7.16 -0.90 19.52
N MET A 206 -6.70 0.15 18.82
CA MET A 206 -7.42 0.73 17.68
C MET A 206 -7.58 -0.28 16.53
N GLU A 207 -6.56 -1.08 16.24
CA GLU A 207 -6.66 -2.18 15.27
C GLU A 207 -7.72 -3.20 15.69
N GLN A 208 -7.71 -3.62 16.97
CA GLN A 208 -8.69 -4.57 17.49
C GLN A 208 -10.13 -4.01 17.55
N SER A 209 -10.28 -2.69 17.64
CA SER A 209 -11.59 -2.04 17.71
C SER A 209 -12.43 -2.20 16.41
N TRP A 210 -11.80 -2.65 15.33
CA TRP A 210 -12.47 -2.90 14.05
C TRP A 210 -12.96 -4.35 13.89
N ASN A 211 -12.77 -5.19 14.88
CA ASN A 211 -13.19 -6.58 14.83
C ASN A 211 -14.60 -6.76 15.43
N GLY A 212 -15.54 -7.20 14.61
CA GLY A 212 -16.90 -7.52 15.03
C GLY A 212 -17.78 -6.30 15.35
N ASP A 213 -18.84 -6.53 16.10
CA ASP A 213 -19.78 -5.49 16.50
C ASP A 213 -19.13 -4.53 17.54
N PRO A 214 -19.05 -3.23 17.26
CA PRO A 214 -18.47 -2.27 18.19
C PRO A 214 -19.18 -2.19 19.55
N ALA A 215 -20.48 -2.53 19.61
CA ALA A 215 -21.22 -2.57 20.87
C ALA A 215 -20.82 -3.72 21.79
N GLU A 216 -20.25 -4.79 21.21
CA GLU A 216 -19.78 -5.97 21.91
C GLU A 216 -18.25 -6.02 22.04
N ASN A 217 -17.54 -5.11 21.36
CA ASN A 217 -16.08 -5.09 21.30
C ASN A 217 -15.49 -4.22 22.44
N TRP A 218 -14.99 -4.89 23.47
CA TRP A 218 -14.35 -4.22 24.62
C TRP A 218 -13.11 -3.37 24.27
N SER A 219 -12.48 -3.59 23.12
CA SER A 219 -11.33 -2.80 22.68
C SER A 219 -11.74 -1.34 22.46
N VAL A 220 -12.95 -1.08 21.99
CA VAL A 220 -13.48 0.28 21.75
C VAL A 220 -13.48 1.08 23.05
N GLU A 221 -14.06 0.54 24.11
CA GLU A 221 -14.14 1.21 25.40
C GLU A 221 -12.76 1.36 26.05
N ASN A 222 -11.92 0.33 25.98
CA ASN A 222 -10.58 0.36 26.55
C ASN A 222 -9.70 1.42 25.89
N VAL A 223 -9.74 1.51 24.55
CA VAL A 223 -8.99 2.53 23.79
C VAL A 223 -9.51 3.93 24.12
N TYR A 224 -10.83 4.11 24.17
CA TYR A 224 -11.43 5.38 24.53
C TYR A 224 -10.98 5.86 25.92
N ARG A 225 -11.01 4.98 26.92
CA ARG A 225 -10.57 5.30 28.30
C ARG A 225 -9.08 5.65 28.32
N ALA A 226 -8.23 4.88 27.67
CA ALA A 226 -6.79 5.15 27.58
C ALA A 226 -6.50 6.53 26.97
N LEU A 227 -7.21 6.91 25.90
CA LEU A 227 -7.07 8.22 25.25
C LEU A 227 -7.53 9.36 26.16
N ILE A 228 -8.62 9.18 26.93
CA ILE A 228 -9.09 10.20 27.88
C ILE A 228 -8.09 10.39 29.03
N GLU A 229 -7.55 9.30 29.57
CA GLU A 229 -6.52 9.37 30.62
C GLU A 229 -5.27 10.12 30.13
N MET A 230 -4.76 9.77 28.94
CA MET A 230 -3.61 10.47 28.34
C MET A 230 -3.86 11.98 28.15
N LYS A 231 -5.08 12.38 27.85
CA LYS A 231 -5.45 13.79 27.72
C LYS A 231 -5.54 14.50 29.06
N SER A 232 -6.01 13.81 30.11
CA SER A 232 -6.19 14.40 31.45
C SER A 232 -4.87 14.65 32.16
N ASP A 233 -3.83 13.87 31.87
CA ASP A 233 -2.49 14.05 32.47
C ASP A 233 -1.79 15.33 31.98
N LYS A 234 -2.37 16.06 31.02
CA LYS A 234 -1.84 17.33 30.45
C LYS A 234 -2.58 18.59 30.90
N LEU A 235 -3.69 18.46 31.63
CA LEU A 235 -4.48 19.55 32.16
C LEU A 235 -4.19 19.81 33.65
#